data_73dc2d814340f57efc9c47b5301a5872
#
_entry.id   73dc2d814340f57efc9c47b5301a5872
#
_cell.length_a   1.000
_cell.length_b   1.000
_cell.length_c   1.000
_cell.angle_alpha   90.00
_cell.angle_beta   90.00
_cell.angle_gamma   90.00
#
_symmetry.space_group_name_H-M   'P 1'
#
loop_
_entity.id
_entity.type
_entity.pdbx_description
1 polymer ?
#
loop_
_entity_poly.entity_id
_entity_poly.type
_entity_poly.pdbx_seq_one_letter_code
_entity_poly.pdbx_strand_id
1 'polypeptide(L)'
;MSKTPSNEQDDDRMRFLLTLRRRGIVDQAVLRAMDEVPREFFVETSFIRSAYADQALPIACGQTISQPYVVAYMTEQLGVHSHHRVLEVGTGSGYQAAVLSRLAREVVSIERYRTLADQARERLRLLGYDNIEVVIGDGFAGVPDRAPYDRIIVTAAAERLPEALLDQLADQGVMILPLGSQDGSQHLIKLTKSQTGTRRENLIPVRFVPMLPGQAQEL
;
A
#
# COMPACT_ATOMS: atom_id res chain seq x y z
N MET A 1 -25.91 -29.62 6.32
CA MET A 1 -26.40 -28.24 6.29
C MET A 1 -25.41 -27.44 5.46
N SER A 2 -25.75 -27.11 4.24
CA SER A 2 -24.89 -26.23 3.37
C SER A 2 -24.94 -24.81 3.93
N LYS A 3 -23.77 -24.23 4.26
CA LYS A 3 -23.67 -22.84 4.63
C LYS A 3 -24.08 -21.99 3.42
N THR A 4 -24.84 -20.93 3.65
CA THR A 4 -25.17 -19.93 2.63
C THR A 4 -23.90 -19.16 2.25
N PRO A 5 -23.71 -18.72 0.98
CA PRO A 5 -22.49 -18.01 0.54
C PRO A 5 -22.14 -16.78 1.37
N SER A 6 -23.11 -16.06 1.93
CA SER A 6 -22.90 -14.92 2.83
C SER A 6 -22.20 -15.30 4.16
N ASN A 7 -22.51 -16.48 4.70
CA ASN A 7 -21.91 -16.96 5.97
C ASN A 7 -20.43 -17.37 5.78
N GLU A 8 -20.04 -17.85 4.61
CA GLU A 8 -18.64 -18.23 4.34
C GLU A 8 -17.73 -16.99 4.18
N GLN A 9 -18.21 -15.95 3.51
CA GLN A 9 -17.45 -14.69 3.36
C GLN A 9 -17.26 -13.98 4.71
N ASP A 10 -18.29 -13.94 5.56
CA ASP A 10 -18.21 -13.35 6.89
C ASP A 10 -17.24 -14.13 7.80
N ASP A 11 -17.25 -15.47 7.71
CA ASP A 11 -16.29 -16.33 8.43
C ASP A 11 -14.84 -16.07 7.96
N ASP A 12 -14.60 -15.88 6.66
CA ASP A 12 -13.28 -15.61 6.10
C ASP A 12 -12.76 -14.22 6.50
N ARG A 13 -13.61 -13.19 6.48
CA ARG A 13 -13.25 -11.85 6.96
C ARG A 13 -12.95 -11.82 8.46
N MET A 14 -13.73 -12.54 9.26
CA MET A 14 -13.45 -12.66 10.69
C MET A 14 -12.10 -13.35 10.94
N ARG A 15 -11.82 -14.47 10.26
CA ARG A 15 -10.51 -15.16 10.36
C ARG A 15 -9.36 -14.28 9.92
N PHE A 16 -9.55 -13.51 8.87
CA PHE A 16 -8.57 -12.54 8.36
C PHE A 16 -8.19 -11.53 9.45
N LEU A 17 -9.15 -10.84 10.07
CA LEU A 17 -8.88 -9.87 11.15
C LEU A 17 -8.24 -10.53 12.37
N LEU A 18 -8.68 -11.74 12.76
CA LEU A 18 -8.05 -12.49 13.83
C LEU A 18 -6.60 -12.85 13.51
N THR A 19 -6.29 -13.15 12.24
CA THR A 19 -4.92 -13.42 11.81
C THR A 19 -4.04 -12.19 11.94
N LEU A 20 -4.51 -11.02 11.51
CA LEU A 20 -3.78 -9.76 11.66
C LEU A 20 -3.50 -9.44 13.15
N ARG A 21 -4.51 -9.57 14.01
CA ARG A 21 -4.36 -9.36 15.46
C ARG A 21 -3.36 -10.34 16.09
N ARG A 22 -3.42 -11.64 15.76
CA ARG A 22 -2.46 -12.65 16.26
C ARG A 22 -1.03 -12.37 15.81
N ARG A 23 -0.85 -11.72 14.67
CA ARG A 23 0.47 -11.28 14.17
C ARG A 23 0.93 -9.94 14.74
N GLY A 24 0.17 -9.34 15.65
CA GLY A 24 0.57 -8.16 16.41
C GLY A 24 0.05 -6.82 15.88
N ILE A 25 -0.90 -6.81 14.92
CA ILE A 25 -1.57 -5.57 14.53
C ILE A 25 -2.55 -5.18 15.65
N VAL A 26 -2.35 -4.02 16.25
CA VAL A 26 -3.12 -3.53 17.41
C VAL A 26 -3.91 -2.27 17.14
N ASP A 27 -3.55 -1.49 16.10
CA ASP A 27 -4.24 -0.27 15.72
C ASP A 27 -5.66 -0.58 15.23
N GLN A 28 -6.66 -0.10 15.99
CA GLN A 28 -8.07 -0.36 15.71
C GLN A 28 -8.56 0.35 14.45
N ALA A 29 -7.97 1.50 14.09
CA ALA A 29 -8.33 2.22 12.87
C ALA A 29 -7.83 1.45 11.63
N VAL A 30 -6.60 0.92 11.70
CA VAL A 30 -6.04 0.06 10.65
C VAL A 30 -6.86 -1.22 10.50
N LEU A 31 -7.18 -1.92 11.60
CA LEU A 31 -8.00 -3.14 11.55
C LEU A 31 -9.39 -2.87 10.96
N ARG A 32 -10.00 -1.74 11.31
CA ARG A 32 -11.30 -1.32 10.74
C ARG A 32 -11.17 -1.02 9.25
N ALA A 33 -10.14 -0.28 8.82
CA ALA A 33 -9.90 0.00 7.41
C ALA A 33 -9.70 -1.29 6.59
N MET A 34 -8.94 -2.26 7.14
CA MET A 34 -8.74 -3.58 6.52
C MET A 34 -10.04 -4.40 6.43
N ASP A 35 -10.96 -4.23 7.37
CA ASP A 35 -12.27 -4.87 7.35
C ASP A 35 -13.23 -4.20 6.35
N GLU A 36 -13.25 -2.87 6.29
CA GLU A 36 -14.15 -2.10 5.43
C GLU A 36 -13.80 -2.22 3.94
N VAL A 37 -12.51 -2.45 3.60
CA VAL A 37 -12.06 -2.54 2.21
C VAL A 37 -12.20 -3.97 1.69
N PRO A 38 -13.14 -4.24 0.77
CA PRO A 38 -13.44 -5.59 0.28
C PRO A 38 -12.32 -6.08 -0.64
N ARG A 39 -11.34 -6.79 -0.09
CA ARG A 39 -10.11 -7.18 -0.78
C ARG A 39 -10.36 -8.05 -2.02
N GLU A 40 -11.44 -8.81 -2.07
CA GLU A 40 -11.84 -9.65 -3.20
C GLU A 40 -12.04 -8.86 -4.51
N PHE A 41 -12.35 -7.58 -4.43
CA PHE A 41 -12.44 -6.72 -5.63
C PHE A 41 -11.10 -6.25 -6.17
N PHE A 42 -10.01 -6.48 -5.43
CA PHE A 42 -8.64 -6.05 -5.79
C PHE A 42 -7.76 -7.20 -6.26
N VAL A 43 -8.28 -8.42 -6.33
CA VAL A 43 -7.60 -9.61 -6.83
C VAL A 43 -8.20 -10.04 -8.18
N GLU A 44 -7.45 -10.82 -8.94
CA GLU A 44 -7.98 -11.44 -10.15
C GLU A 44 -9.05 -12.48 -9.82
N THR A 45 -10.01 -12.68 -10.73
CA THR A 45 -11.16 -13.59 -10.54
C THR A 45 -10.74 -15.00 -10.12
N SER A 46 -9.62 -15.50 -10.65
CA SER A 46 -9.04 -16.81 -10.29
C SER A 46 -8.60 -16.92 -8.84
N PHE A 47 -8.36 -15.79 -8.14
CA PHE A 47 -7.87 -15.73 -6.77
C PHE A 47 -8.89 -15.25 -5.74
N ILE A 48 -10.15 -15.04 -6.12
CA ILE A 48 -11.20 -14.52 -5.21
C ILE A 48 -11.32 -15.38 -3.94
N ARG A 49 -11.25 -16.71 -4.05
CA ARG A 49 -11.31 -17.62 -2.90
C ARG A 49 -10.11 -17.50 -1.96
N SER A 50 -9.00 -16.95 -2.44
CA SER A 50 -7.77 -16.73 -1.68
C SER A 50 -7.58 -15.27 -1.28
N ALA A 51 -8.55 -14.40 -1.55
CA ALA A 51 -8.42 -12.96 -1.34
C ALA A 51 -8.03 -12.60 0.10
N TYR A 52 -8.58 -13.34 1.08
CA TYR A 52 -8.34 -13.13 2.51
C TYR A 52 -7.23 -14.03 3.11
N ALA A 53 -6.59 -14.87 2.28
CA ALA A 53 -5.42 -15.62 2.72
C ALA A 53 -4.23 -14.67 2.96
N ASP A 54 -3.45 -14.91 4.02
CA ASP A 54 -2.33 -14.05 4.40
C ASP A 54 -1.09 -14.31 3.51
N GLN A 55 -1.24 -14.06 2.21
CA GLN A 55 -0.22 -14.20 1.18
C GLN A 55 -0.35 -13.13 0.11
N ALA A 56 0.76 -12.86 -0.61
CA ALA A 56 0.74 -12.06 -1.82
C ALA A 56 0.08 -12.84 -2.96
N LEU A 57 -0.66 -12.16 -3.83
CA LEU A 57 -1.31 -12.76 -4.99
C LEU A 57 -0.89 -12.01 -6.27
N PRO A 58 -0.79 -12.71 -7.42
CA PRO A 58 -0.42 -12.06 -8.68
C PRO A 58 -1.53 -11.12 -9.15
N ILE A 59 -1.10 -10.06 -9.84
CA ILE A 59 -1.95 -9.14 -10.61
C ILE A 59 -1.32 -8.93 -12.00
N ALA A 60 -1.97 -8.12 -12.84
CA ALA A 60 -1.46 -7.80 -14.17
C ALA A 60 -0.02 -7.24 -14.14
N CYS A 61 0.64 -7.19 -15.30
CA CYS A 61 2.00 -6.67 -15.51
C CYS A 61 3.07 -7.38 -14.66
N GLY A 62 2.87 -8.65 -14.28
CA GLY A 62 3.80 -9.42 -13.45
C GLY A 62 3.98 -8.87 -12.04
N GLN A 63 3.05 -8.05 -11.56
CA GLN A 63 3.07 -7.46 -10.22
C GLN A 63 2.25 -8.30 -9.24
N THR A 64 2.21 -7.89 -7.98
CA THR A 64 1.44 -8.58 -6.93
C THR A 64 0.66 -7.60 -6.07
N ILE A 65 -0.53 -8.01 -5.61
CA ILE A 65 -1.14 -7.42 -4.43
C ILE A 65 -0.43 -7.96 -3.19
N SER A 66 0.03 -7.06 -2.32
CA SER A 66 0.82 -7.44 -1.14
C SER A 66 0.06 -8.32 -0.16
N GLN A 67 0.78 -9.14 0.60
CA GLN A 67 0.24 -9.94 1.71
C GLN A 67 -0.53 -9.04 2.70
N PRO A 68 -1.73 -9.42 3.13
CA PRO A 68 -2.54 -8.61 4.06
C PRO A 68 -1.83 -8.13 5.31
N TYR A 69 -1.06 -9.01 5.95
CA TYR A 69 -0.28 -8.62 7.14
C TYR A 69 0.71 -7.49 6.83
N VAL A 70 1.38 -7.55 5.68
CA VAL A 70 2.35 -6.51 5.30
C VAL A 70 1.66 -5.18 5.04
N VAL A 71 0.49 -5.19 4.38
CA VAL A 71 -0.36 -3.99 4.18
C VAL A 71 -0.73 -3.38 5.53
N ALA A 72 -1.27 -4.18 6.45
CA ALA A 72 -1.68 -3.71 7.78
C ALA A 72 -0.50 -3.20 8.60
N TYR A 73 0.62 -3.93 8.60
CA TYR A 73 1.83 -3.56 9.33
C TYR A 73 2.44 -2.24 8.82
N MET A 74 2.58 -2.09 7.50
CA MET A 74 3.09 -0.85 6.91
C MET A 74 2.18 0.33 7.23
N THR A 75 0.86 0.16 7.15
CA THR A 75 -0.13 1.19 7.45
C THR A 75 -0.09 1.58 8.93
N GLU A 76 0.03 0.62 9.86
CA GLU A 76 0.18 0.86 11.30
C GLU A 76 1.47 1.63 11.60
N GLN A 77 2.61 1.19 11.03
CA GLN A 77 3.89 1.87 11.23
C GLN A 77 3.94 3.28 10.62
N LEU A 78 3.15 3.52 9.58
CA LEU A 78 3.03 4.82 8.93
C LEU A 78 2.30 5.84 9.82
N GLY A 79 1.38 5.41 10.68
CA GLY A 79 0.66 6.26 11.62
C GLY A 79 -0.19 7.31 10.90
N VAL A 80 -1.13 6.86 10.07
CA VAL A 80 -2.01 7.74 9.29
C VAL A 80 -3.15 8.28 10.16
N HIS A 81 -3.47 9.58 10.00
CA HIS A 81 -4.59 10.23 10.65
C HIS A 81 -5.46 10.98 9.63
N SER A 82 -6.71 11.27 10.00
CA SER A 82 -7.75 11.81 9.10
C SER A 82 -7.44 13.18 8.48
N HIS A 83 -6.46 13.90 8.97
CA HIS A 83 -6.02 15.17 8.40
C HIS A 83 -4.81 15.03 7.47
N HIS A 84 -4.18 13.84 7.39
CA HIS A 84 -2.97 13.61 6.61
C HIS A 84 -3.25 13.55 5.11
N ARG A 85 -2.28 14.05 4.34
CA ARG A 85 -2.09 13.81 2.92
C ARG A 85 -1.05 12.70 2.74
N VAL A 86 -1.41 11.67 2.00
CA VAL A 86 -0.56 10.49 1.82
C VAL A 86 -0.13 10.36 0.35
N LEU A 87 1.16 10.11 0.12
CA LEU A 87 1.66 9.61 -1.16
C LEU A 87 1.87 8.11 -1.05
N GLU A 88 1.27 7.36 -1.96
CA GLU A 88 1.59 5.97 -2.21
C GLU A 88 2.40 5.86 -3.50
N VAL A 89 3.51 5.11 -3.47
CA VAL A 89 4.32 4.78 -4.64
C VAL A 89 4.16 3.30 -4.95
N GLY A 90 3.51 3.01 -6.09
CA GLY A 90 3.11 1.67 -6.52
C GLY A 90 1.64 1.40 -6.23
N THR A 91 0.74 1.90 -7.09
CA THR A 91 -0.71 1.69 -6.95
C THR A 91 -1.10 0.21 -7.06
N GLY A 92 -0.50 -0.49 -8.02
CA GLY A 92 -0.82 -1.88 -8.30
C GLY A 92 -2.32 -2.12 -8.53
N SER A 93 -2.92 -2.95 -7.68
CA SER A 93 -4.37 -3.21 -7.73
C SER A 93 -5.23 -2.05 -7.21
N GLY A 94 -4.66 -1.10 -6.46
CA GLY A 94 -5.35 -0.03 -5.73
C GLY A 94 -5.76 -0.40 -4.29
N TYR A 95 -5.43 -1.61 -3.81
CA TYR A 95 -5.87 -2.07 -2.48
C TYR A 95 -5.27 -1.25 -1.34
N GLN A 96 -3.95 -1.02 -1.36
CA GLN A 96 -3.29 -0.22 -0.33
C GLN A 96 -3.80 1.23 -0.34
N ALA A 97 -4.01 1.83 -1.53
CA ALA A 97 -4.64 3.15 -1.67
C ALA A 97 -6.03 3.18 -1.02
N ALA A 98 -6.86 2.15 -1.28
CA ALA A 98 -8.20 2.03 -0.69
C ALA A 98 -8.15 1.94 0.85
N VAL A 99 -7.21 1.16 1.43
CA VAL A 99 -7.01 1.08 2.88
C VAL A 99 -6.60 2.43 3.46
N LEU A 100 -5.63 3.11 2.82
CA LEU A 100 -5.17 4.44 3.24
C LEU A 100 -6.27 5.49 3.20
N SER A 101 -7.16 5.42 2.21
CA SER A 101 -8.27 6.36 2.02
C SER A 101 -9.28 6.37 3.17
N ARG A 102 -9.40 5.24 3.91
CA ARG A 102 -10.25 5.14 5.10
C ARG A 102 -9.65 5.84 6.32
N LEU A 103 -8.36 6.16 6.26
CA LEU A 103 -7.59 6.73 7.36
C LEU A 103 -7.18 8.17 7.11
N ALA A 104 -6.92 8.53 5.85
CA ALA A 104 -6.36 9.81 5.43
C ALA A 104 -7.42 10.79 4.91
N ARG A 105 -7.05 12.08 4.87
CA ARG A 105 -7.84 13.10 4.17
C ARG A 105 -7.81 12.91 2.65
N GLU A 106 -6.62 12.62 2.11
CA GLU A 106 -6.35 12.53 0.68
C GLU A 106 -5.22 11.53 0.45
N VAL A 107 -5.35 10.72 -0.59
CA VAL A 107 -4.31 9.80 -1.05
C VAL A 107 -3.97 10.13 -2.50
N VAL A 108 -2.70 10.41 -2.77
CA VAL A 108 -2.14 10.47 -4.12
C VAL A 108 -1.36 9.17 -4.33
N SER A 109 -1.69 8.41 -5.36
CA SER A 109 -1.05 7.13 -5.66
C SER A 109 -0.41 7.17 -7.04
N ILE A 110 0.90 6.92 -7.14
CA ILE A 110 1.64 6.94 -8.41
C ILE A 110 1.96 5.53 -8.88
N GLU A 111 1.66 5.27 -10.16
CA GLU A 111 1.87 3.98 -10.81
C GLU A 111 2.65 4.15 -12.12
N ARG A 112 3.64 3.28 -12.36
CA ARG A 112 4.42 3.30 -13.58
C ARG A 112 3.77 2.61 -14.78
N TYR A 113 2.91 1.61 -14.52
CA TYR A 113 2.18 0.87 -15.54
C TYR A 113 0.83 1.51 -15.80
N ARG A 114 0.62 2.06 -17.01
CA ARG A 114 -0.66 2.64 -17.42
C ARG A 114 -1.82 1.67 -17.23
N THR A 115 -1.64 0.41 -17.63
CA THR A 115 -2.66 -0.64 -17.49
C THR A 115 -3.12 -0.80 -16.05
N LEU A 116 -2.20 -0.87 -15.08
CA LEU A 116 -2.53 -0.98 -13.66
C LEU A 116 -3.22 0.29 -13.14
N ALA A 117 -2.68 1.47 -13.51
CA ALA A 117 -3.25 2.75 -13.10
C ALA A 117 -4.72 2.90 -13.56
N ASP A 118 -5.01 2.56 -14.82
CA ASP A 118 -6.35 2.69 -15.39
C ASP A 118 -7.32 1.67 -14.77
N GLN A 119 -6.88 0.43 -14.55
CA GLN A 119 -7.66 -0.58 -13.82
C GLN A 119 -7.93 -0.18 -12.37
N ALA A 120 -6.93 0.37 -11.67
CA ALA A 120 -7.10 0.84 -10.30
C ALA A 120 -8.06 2.02 -10.22
N ARG A 121 -7.94 3.03 -11.10
CA ARG A 121 -8.87 4.16 -11.18
C ARG A 121 -10.32 3.71 -11.33
N GLU A 122 -10.57 2.82 -12.30
CA GLU A 122 -11.93 2.34 -12.56
C GLU A 122 -12.48 1.56 -11.37
N ARG A 123 -11.66 0.68 -10.77
CA ARG A 123 -12.04 -0.08 -9.57
C ARG A 123 -12.36 0.83 -8.39
N LEU A 124 -11.50 1.78 -8.09
CA LEU A 124 -11.67 2.73 -6.99
C LEU A 124 -12.92 3.60 -7.19
N ARG A 125 -13.16 4.08 -8.43
CA ARG A 125 -14.35 4.83 -8.79
C ARG A 125 -15.64 4.01 -8.60
N LEU A 126 -15.67 2.75 -9.05
CA LEU A 126 -16.82 1.86 -8.90
C LEU A 126 -17.12 1.53 -7.44
N LEU A 127 -16.09 1.47 -6.59
CA LEU A 127 -16.22 1.21 -5.15
C LEU A 127 -16.46 2.49 -4.32
N GLY A 128 -16.56 3.66 -4.96
CA GLY A 128 -16.90 4.92 -4.30
C GLY A 128 -15.78 5.52 -3.45
N TYR A 129 -14.51 5.34 -3.84
CA TYR A 129 -13.37 6.01 -3.21
C TYR A 129 -13.11 7.35 -3.92
N ASP A 130 -13.53 8.45 -3.33
CA ASP A 130 -13.50 9.80 -3.91
C ASP A 130 -12.31 10.67 -3.45
N ASN A 131 -11.56 10.21 -2.44
CA ASN A 131 -10.39 10.90 -1.91
C ASN A 131 -9.05 10.28 -2.36
N ILE A 132 -9.04 9.53 -3.48
CA ILE A 132 -7.86 8.92 -4.07
C ILE A 132 -7.64 9.47 -5.48
N GLU A 133 -6.46 10.03 -5.73
CA GLU A 133 -5.98 10.40 -7.06
C GLU A 133 -4.91 9.39 -7.51
N VAL A 134 -5.11 8.73 -8.65
CA VAL A 134 -4.10 7.84 -9.25
C VAL A 134 -3.39 8.58 -10.37
N VAL A 135 -2.06 8.70 -10.29
CA VAL A 135 -1.19 9.38 -11.25
C VAL A 135 -0.31 8.34 -11.96
N ILE A 136 -0.12 8.50 -13.28
CA ILE A 136 0.85 7.69 -14.04
C ILE A 136 2.18 8.43 -14.05
N GLY A 137 3.26 7.77 -13.57
CA GLY A 137 4.55 8.42 -13.47
C GLY A 137 5.69 7.54 -12.99
N ASP A 138 6.83 8.16 -12.78
CA ASP A 138 8.01 7.54 -12.19
C ASP A 138 7.93 7.61 -10.65
N GLY A 139 7.84 6.46 -10.00
CA GLY A 139 7.81 6.37 -8.55
C GLY A 139 9.03 7.00 -7.86
N PHE A 140 10.20 6.96 -8.49
CA PHE A 140 11.41 7.63 -7.95
C PHE A 140 11.28 9.15 -7.92
N ALA A 141 10.55 9.74 -8.86
CA ALA A 141 10.28 11.16 -8.90
C ALA A 141 9.18 11.60 -7.91
N GLY A 142 8.28 10.67 -7.55
CA GLY A 142 7.09 11.01 -6.77
C GLY A 142 6.13 11.92 -7.54
N VAL A 143 5.41 12.78 -6.80
CA VAL A 143 4.47 13.76 -7.36
C VAL A 143 4.72 15.13 -6.71
N PRO A 144 5.79 15.85 -7.12
CA PRO A 144 6.24 17.07 -6.46
C PRO A 144 5.21 18.20 -6.51
N ASP A 145 4.39 18.28 -7.57
CA ASP A 145 3.34 19.30 -7.72
C ASP A 145 2.23 19.20 -6.66
N ARG A 146 2.17 18.08 -5.96
CA ARG A 146 1.20 17.80 -4.88
C ARG A 146 1.85 17.79 -3.50
N ALA A 147 3.17 17.95 -3.40
CA ALA A 147 3.89 18.02 -2.13
C ALA A 147 3.53 19.29 -1.32
N PRO A 148 3.75 19.31 0.01
CA PRO A 148 4.32 18.23 0.81
C PRO A 148 3.29 17.18 1.23
N TYR A 149 3.81 15.97 1.59
CA TYR A 149 3.00 14.86 2.11
C TYR A 149 3.33 14.61 3.59
N ASP A 150 2.31 14.41 4.41
CA ASP A 150 2.49 14.04 5.82
C ASP A 150 3.02 12.61 5.95
N ARG A 151 2.64 11.75 5.02
CA ARG A 151 2.98 10.32 5.00
C ARG A 151 3.32 9.87 3.58
N ILE A 152 4.37 9.06 3.46
CA ILE A 152 4.74 8.42 2.20
C ILE A 152 4.88 6.92 2.43
N ILE A 153 4.24 6.11 1.59
CA ILE A 153 4.39 4.66 1.59
C ILE A 153 4.87 4.19 0.23
N VAL A 154 5.90 3.35 0.21
CA VAL A 154 6.44 2.77 -1.01
C VAL A 154 6.18 1.27 -1.00
N THR A 155 5.52 0.76 -2.02
CA THR A 155 5.09 -0.64 -2.12
C THR A 155 5.93 -1.45 -3.13
N ALA A 156 7.11 -0.95 -3.48
CA ALA A 156 8.13 -1.61 -4.28
C ALA A 156 9.50 -1.41 -3.63
N ALA A 157 10.41 -2.38 -3.74
CA ALA A 157 11.72 -2.32 -3.09
C ALA A 157 12.69 -1.42 -3.86
N ALA A 158 13.26 -0.43 -3.17
CA ALA A 158 14.34 0.39 -3.68
C ALA A 158 15.70 -0.15 -3.18
N GLU A 159 16.73 -0.12 -4.04
CA GLU A 159 18.09 -0.50 -3.61
C GLU A 159 18.75 0.58 -2.75
N ARG A 160 18.35 1.83 -2.95
CA ARG A 160 18.81 3.02 -2.21
C ARG A 160 17.65 3.96 -1.96
N LEU A 161 17.80 4.80 -0.96
CA LEU A 161 16.80 5.77 -0.57
C LEU A 161 16.49 6.73 -1.74
N PRO A 162 15.20 6.85 -2.16
CA PRO A 162 14.79 7.84 -3.16
C PRO A 162 14.76 9.25 -2.54
N GLU A 163 15.82 10.04 -2.73
CA GLU A 163 15.95 11.38 -2.14
C GLU A 163 14.79 12.31 -2.52
N ALA A 164 14.32 12.24 -3.78
CA ALA A 164 13.20 13.06 -4.23
C ALA A 164 11.89 12.79 -3.44
N LEU A 165 11.69 11.58 -2.90
CA LEU A 165 10.55 11.30 -2.03
C LEU A 165 10.74 11.91 -0.63
N LEU A 166 12.00 11.92 -0.14
CA LEU A 166 12.32 12.55 1.14
C LEU A 166 12.14 14.07 1.07
N ASP A 167 12.48 14.70 -0.07
CA ASP A 167 12.24 16.13 -0.30
C ASP A 167 10.75 16.48 -0.24
N GLN A 168 9.89 15.58 -0.75
CA GLN A 168 8.43 15.75 -0.75
C GLN A 168 7.77 15.42 0.60
N LEU A 169 8.51 14.86 1.56
CA LEU A 169 8.00 14.57 2.89
C LEU A 169 7.96 15.86 3.74
N ALA A 170 6.83 16.12 4.39
CA ALA A 170 6.65 17.25 5.29
C ALA A 170 7.58 17.18 6.52
N ASP A 171 7.77 18.28 7.22
CA ASP A 171 8.37 18.23 8.55
C ASP A 171 7.50 17.38 9.50
N GLN A 172 8.13 16.59 10.37
CA GLN A 172 7.49 15.54 11.18
C GLN A 172 6.77 14.44 10.36
N GLY A 173 7.01 14.42 9.04
CA GLY A 173 6.48 13.40 8.14
C GLY A 173 7.13 12.04 8.36
N VAL A 174 6.39 10.97 8.02
CA VAL A 174 6.86 9.58 8.11
C VAL A 174 6.82 8.94 6.73
N MET A 175 7.89 8.26 6.36
CA MET A 175 7.96 7.42 5.16
C MET A 175 8.27 5.98 5.54
N ILE A 176 7.52 5.03 4.94
CA ILE A 176 7.76 3.59 5.04
C ILE A 176 8.11 3.06 3.65
N LEU A 177 9.23 2.34 3.56
CA LEU A 177 9.65 1.75 2.29
C LEU A 177 10.42 0.44 2.49
N PRO A 178 10.31 -0.53 1.57
CA PRO A 178 11.24 -1.65 1.50
C PRO A 178 12.57 -1.19 0.91
N LEU A 179 13.67 -1.47 1.59
CA LEU A 179 15.02 -1.12 1.14
C LEU A 179 15.90 -2.37 1.10
N GLY A 180 16.56 -2.59 -0.01
CA GLY A 180 17.47 -3.70 -0.24
C GLY A 180 17.47 -4.17 -1.68
N SER A 181 18.46 -4.99 -2.06
CA SER A 181 18.58 -5.52 -3.42
C SER A 181 17.56 -6.62 -3.71
N GLN A 182 17.27 -6.84 -4.99
CA GLN A 182 16.33 -7.86 -5.43
C GLN A 182 16.82 -9.29 -5.09
N ASP A 183 18.14 -9.52 -5.15
CA ASP A 183 18.75 -10.81 -4.88
C ASP A 183 19.21 -10.97 -3.42
N GLY A 184 19.10 -9.90 -2.63
CA GLY A 184 19.51 -9.83 -1.24
C GLY A 184 18.35 -9.75 -0.25
N SER A 185 18.69 -9.40 0.99
CA SER A 185 17.70 -9.14 2.03
C SER A 185 17.09 -7.75 1.86
N GLN A 186 15.76 -7.67 1.90
CA GLN A 186 15.02 -6.43 1.96
C GLN A 186 14.43 -6.27 3.37
N HIS A 187 14.49 -5.05 3.90
CA HIS A 187 13.86 -4.70 5.17
C HIS A 187 12.94 -3.51 4.98
N LEU A 188 11.81 -3.52 5.65
CA LEU A 188 11.00 -2.31 5.80
C LEU A 188 11.78 -1.32 6.66
N ILE A 189 11.88 -0.10 6.15
CA ILE A 189 12.52 1.03 6.81
C ILE A 189 11.45 2.07 7.11
N LYS A 190 11.48 2.59 8.33
CA LYS A 190 10.72 3.77 8.73
C LYS A 190 11.67 4.95 8.81
N LEU A 191 11.33 6.01 8.11
CA LEU A 191 12.02 7.30 8.16
C LEU A 191 11.07 8.32 8.77
N THR A 192 11.58 9.09 9.72
CA THR A 192 10.87 10.24 10.29
C THR A 192 11.70 11.48 10.03
N LYS A 193 11.17 12.41 9.25
CA LYS A 193 11.81 13.68 8.94
C LYS A 193 11.59 14.68 10.09
N SER A 194 12.62 15.46 10.42
CA SER A 194 12.52 16.55 11.38
C SER A 194 13.39 17.71 10.93
N GLN A 195 13.26 18.86 11.57
CA GLN A 195 14.09 20.05 11.30
C GLN A 195 15.59 19.78 11.51
N THR A 196 15.95 18.80 12.33
CA THR A 196 17.35 18.46 12.64
C THR A 196 17.90 17.29 11.83
N GLY A 197 17.09 16.72 10.92
CA GLY A 197 17.49 15.60 10.08
C GLY A 197 16.47 14.48 10.01
N THR A 198 16.87 13.33 9.48
CA THR A 198 16.01 12.18 9.29
C THR A 198 16.41 11.03 10.21
N ARG A 199 15.51 10.58 11.07
CA ARG A 199 15.68 9.36 11.87
C ARG A 199 15.29 8.15 11.03
N ARG A 200 16.12 7.11 11.06
CA ARG A 200 15.88 5.82 10.41
C ARG A 200 15.70 4.72 11.43
N GLU A 201 14.70 3.87 11.21
CA GLU A 201 14.41 2.66 11.97
C GLU A 201 14.29 1.47 11.02
N ASN A 202 15.00 0.36 11.34
CA ASN A 202 14.81 -0.90 10.62
C ASN A 202 13.66 -1.66 11.28
N LEU A 203 12.69 -2.07 10.46
CA LEU A 203 11.53 -2.83 10.90
C LEU A 203 11.72 -4.33 10.59
N ILE A 204 10.75 -4.95 9.91
CA ILE A 204 10.75 -6.38 9.60
C ILE A 204 11.40 -6.69 8.25
N PRO A 205 11.96 -7.90 8.07
CA PRO A 205 12.37 -8.38 6.77
C PRO A 205 11.14 -8.62 5.88
N VAL A 206 11.27 -8.31 4.59
CA VAL A 206 10.20 -8.42 3.59
C VAL A 206 10.74 -8.83 2.23
N ARG A 207 9.84 -9.14 1.30
CA ARG A 207 10.17 -9.30 -0.11
C ARG A 207 9.13 -8.59 -0.98
N PHE A 208 9.58 -7.59 -1.71
CA PHE A 208 8.79 -6.80 -2.66
C PHE A 208 9.34 -6.92 -4.07
N VAL A 209 8.49 -6.63 -5.06
CA VAL A 209 8.91 -6.39 -6.43
C VAL A 209 9.86 -5.19 -6.49
N PRO A 210 10.80 -5.13 -7.46
CA PRO A 210 11.74 -4.02 -7.54
C PRO A 210 11.04 -2.72 -7.94
N MET A 211 11.46 -1.63 -7.33
CA MET A 211 11.14 -0.29 -7.79
C MET A 211 12.01 0.05 -9.00
N LEU A 212 11.39 0.27 -10.15
CA LEU A 212 12.08 0.53 -11.41
C LEU A 212 11.87 1.97 -11.85
N PRO A 213 12.89 2.66 -12.41
CA PRO A 213 12.78 4.05 -12.87
C PRO A 213 11.91 4.17 -14.12
N GLY A 214 11.35 5.36 -14.30
CA GLY A 214 10.56 5.75 -15.46
C GLY A 214 9.18 5.11 -15.53
N GLN A 215 8.39 5.55 -16.49
CA GLN A 215 7.13 4.91 -16.86
C GLN A 215 7.42 3.63 -17.66
N ALA A 216 6.65 2.57 -17.41
CA ALA A 216 6.75 1.38 -18.23
C ALA A 216 6.15 1.68 -19.62
N GLN A 217 6.91 1.37 -20.65
CA GLN A 217 6.35 1.22 -21.99
C GLN A 217 5.48 -0.05 -21.95
N GLU A 218 4.28 0.01 -22.53
CA GLU A 218 3.26 -1.04 -22.44
C GLU A 218 3.82 -2.45 -22.62
N LEU A 219 3.33 -3.36 -21.77
CA LEU A 219 3.41 -4.80 -22.03
C LEU A 219 2.21 -5.20 -22.90
#